data_ae4e3bb110b1a6da2f2d6fa296daf32d
#
_entry.id   ae4e3bb110b1a6da2f2d6fa296daf32d
#
_cell.length_a   1.000
_cell.length_b   1.000
_cell.length_c   1.000
_cell.angle_alpha   90.00
_cell.angle_beta   90.00
_cell.angle_gamma   90.00
#
_symmetry.space_group_name_H-M   'P 1'
#
loop_
_entity.id
_entity.type
_entity.pdbx_description
1 polymer ?
#
loop_
_entity_poly.entity_id
_entity_poly.type
_entity_poly.pdbx_seq_one_letter_code
_entity_poly.pdbx_strand_id
1 'polypeptide(L)'
;MKYRVAAVQYKLADISSFEQFAEQVAHYVRNASEYGTQFLLFPEFFTTQLLSISDSSGTPLAFDKLPSFTAAYEELFTKLAAEYNMHIVAGTHVVEVEGGKLRNVAHLFHPDGKIDRQSKIHLTPTEVSDWAMSPGEGLEVFQTPYGTIAMLTCYDIEFPEIVRMARAKGADVIFCPSCTDDRHGFYRVRYSAHARTIENQVYVVTTGTVGSLRKVDFMRANFGQAAILSPNDIPFPPGGILAEGIINDDMLVVADLDLKLLEDVRTAGSVTTWRDRRTDLYTDWY
;
A
#
# COMPACT_ATOMS: atom_id res chain seq x y z
N MET A 1 19.12 5.22 -11.20
CA MET A 1 18.94 3.82 -10.77
C MET A 1 17.60 3.35 -11.28
N LYS A 2 17.57 2.17 -11.88
CA LYS A 2 16.35 1.56 -12.40
C LYS A 2 16.10 0.23 -11.68
N TYR A 3 14.87 -0.04 -11.25
CA TYR A 3 14.48 -1.27 -10.57
C TYR A 3 12.99 -1.56 -10.81
N ARG A 4 12.59 -2.80 -10.54
CA ARG A 4 11.24 -3.28 -10.82
C ARG A 4 10.40 -3.34 -9.57
N VAL A 5 9.15 -2.89 -9.68
CA VAL A 5 8.14 -2.99 -8.63
C VAL A 5 6.94 -3.78 -9.14
N ALA A 6 6.27 -4.44 -8.21
CA ALA A 6 5.03 -5.13 -8.50
C ALA A 6 3.95 -4.78 -7.47
N ALA A 7 2.70 -4.79 -7.90
CA ALA A 7 1.53 -4.57 -7.07
C ALA A 7 0.56 -5.75 -7.23
N VAL A 8 0.20 -6.38 -6.12
CA VAL A 8 -0.74 -7.50 -6.09
C VAL A 8 -2.15 -6.96 -6.05
N GLN A 9 -2.94 -7.20 -7.07
CA GLN A 9 -4.39 -7.03 -7.06
C GLN A 9 -4.98 -8.30 -6.43
N TYR A 10 -5.11 -8.27 -5.10
CA TYR A 10 -5.30 -9.46 -4.27
C TYR A 10 -6.76 -9.90 -4.23
N LYS A 11 -7.02 -11.12 -4.68
CA LYS A 11 -8.36 -11.68 -4.65
C LYS A 11 -8.66 -12.32 -3.30
N LEU A 12 -9.59 -11.71 -2.59
CA LEU A 12 -10.15 -12.25 -1.36
C LEU A 12 -11.05 -13.45 -1.66
N ALA A 13 -10.87 -14.53 -0.91
CA ALA A 13 -11.69 -15.71 -0.92
C ALA A 13 -11.74 -16.30 0.48
N ASP A 14 -12.86 -16.94 0.86
CA ASP A 14 -12.94 -17.62 2.15
C ASP A 14 -11.89 -18.72 2.26
N ILE A 15 -11.21 -18.78 3.38
CA ILE A 15 -10.20 -19.79 3.74
C ILE A 15 -10.59 -20.51 5.04
N SER A 16 -9.93 -21.63 5.32
CA SER A 16 -10.19 -22.44 6.52
C SER A 16 -9.01 -22.52 7.47
N SER A 17 -7.82 -22.03 7.07
CA SER A 17 -6.63 -22.03 7.92
C SER A 17 -5.64 -20.94 7.53
N PHE A 18 -4.69 -20.62 8.42
CA PHE A 18 -3.59 -19.71 8.15
C PHE A 18 -2.67 -20.23 7.03
N GLU A 19 -2.50 -21.55 6.91
CA GLU A 19 -1.67 -22.17 5.88
C GLU A 19 -2.21 -21.84 4.47
N GLN A 20 -3.53 -21.83 4.27
CA GLN A 20 -4.13 -21.44 2.99
C GLN A 20 -3.86 -19.97 2.66
N PHE A 21 -3.91 -19.08 3.66
CA PHE A 21 -3.47 -17.68 3.50
C PHE A 21 -2.00 -17.61 3.10
N ALA A 22 -1.14 -18.34 3.82
CA ALA A 22 0.30 -18.36 3.57
C ALA A 22 0.64 -18.90 2.16
N GLU A 23 -0.04 -19.93 1.69
CA GLU A 23 0.12 -20.47 0.33
C GLU A 23 -0.26 -19.45 -0.74
N GLN A 24 -1.37 -18.74 -0.57
CA GLN A 24 -1.81 -17.69 -1.50
C GLN A 24 -0.81 -16.53 -1.53
N VAL A 25 -0.34 -16.07 -0.37
CA VAL A 25 0.69 -15.02 -0.27
C VAL A 25 1.98 -15.47 -0.94
N ALA A 26 2.47 -16.68 -0.63
CA ALA A 26 3.70 -17.23 -1.21
C ALA A 26 3.60 -17.38 -2.74
N HIS A 27 2.43 -17.68 -3.28
CA HIS A 27 2.19 -17.73 -4.72
C HIS A 27 2.47 -16.37 -5.39
N TYR A 28 1.95 -15.25 -4.84
CA TYR A 28 2.21 -13.92 -5.39
C TYR A 28 3.68 -13.51 -5.25
N VAL A 29 4.31 -13.81 -4.10
CA VAL A 29 5.74 -13.48 -3.89
C VAL A 29 6.62 -14.23 -4.89
N ARG A 30 6.39 -15.52 -5.09
CA ARG A 30 7.11 -16.33 -6.07
C ARG A 30 6.93 -15.78 -7.49
N ASN A 31 5.70 -15.50 -7.90
CA ASN A 31 5.43 -14.93 -9.22
C ASN A 31 6.15 -13.59 -9.40
N ALA A 32 6.11 -12.70 -8.40
CA ALA A 32 6.84 -11.43 -8.45
C ALA A 32 8.35 -11.65 -8.59
N SER A 33 8.91 -12.64 -7.93
CA SER A 33 10.34 -12.96 -8.01
C SER A 33 10.75 -13.43 -9.41
N GLU A 34 9.90 -14.17 -10.12
CA GLU A 34 10.15 -14.60 -11.50
C GLU A 34 10.25 -13.42 -12.47
N TYR A 35 9.58 -12.30 -12.16
CA TYR A 35 9.74 -11.04 -12.90
C TYR A 35 10.97 -10.23 -12.47
N GLY A 36 11.76 -10.68 -11.52
CA GLY A 36 12.94 -9.97 -11.03
C GLY A 36 12.58 -8.70 -10.24
N THR A 37 11.52 -8.74 -9.47
CA THR A 37 10.97 -7.61 -8.72
C THR A 37 11.80 -7.30 -7.47
N GLN A 38 12.09 -6.04 -7.20
CA GLN A 38 12.77 -5.57 -5.99
C GLN A 38 11.80 -5.17 -4.89
N PHE A 39 10.59 -4.66 -5.25
CA PHE A 39 9.53 -4.32 -4.30
C PHE A 39 8.21 -4.94 -4.71
N LEU A 40 7.53 -5.56 -3.76
CA LEU A 40 6.19 -6.09 -3.93
C LEU A 40 5.22 -5.40 -2.96
N LEU A 41 4.08 -4.91 -3.47
CA LEU A 41 3.02 -4.30 -2.67
C LEU A 41 1.80 -5.20 -2.58
N PHE A 42 1.36 -5.51 -1.36
CA PHE A 42 0.05 -6.10 -1.05
C PHE A 42 -0.96 -5.01 -0.65
N PRO A 43 -2.27 -5.24 -0.76
CA PRO A 43 -3.27 -4.22 -0.45
C PRO A 43 -3.55 -4.07 1.05
N GLU A 44 -4.29 -3.00 1.37
CA GLU A 44 -4.82 -2.76 2.71
C GLU A 44 -5.84 -3.86 3.10
N PHE A 45 -5.83 -4.24 4.39
CA PHE A 45 -6.80 -5.17 4.98
C PHE A 45 -6.92 -6.55 4.29
N PHE A 46 -5.98 -6.94 3.44
CA PHE A 46 -6.05 -8.26 2.81
C PHE A 46 -5.99 -9.39 3.86
N THR A 47 -5.41 -9.14 5.03
CA THR A 47 -5.39 -10.07 6.17
C THR A 47 -6.77 -10.30 6.80
N THR A 48 -7.80 -9.50 6.47
CA THR A 48 -9.19 -9.78 6.85
C THR A 48 -9.69 -11.10 6.30
N GLN A 49 -9.03 -11.65 5.30
CA GLN A 49 -9.28 -13.01 4.83
C GLN A 49 -9.19 -14.05 5.96
N LEU A 50 -8.31 -13.83 6.95
CA LEU A 50 -8.16 -14.69 8.13
C LEU A 50 -9.43 -14.75 8.99
N LEU A 51 -10.29 -13.73 8.91
CA LEU A 51 -11.58 -13.73 9.63
C LEU A 51 -12.59 -14.72 9.07
N SER A 52 -12.39 -15.23 7.84
CA SER A 52 -13.24 -16.29 7.28
C SER A 52 -12.97 -17.66 7.91
N ILE A 53 -11.87 -17.81 8.65
CA ILE A 53 -11.58 -18.98 9.47
C ILE A 53 -12.62 -19.04 10.57
N SER A 54 -13.27 -20.22 10.72
CA SER A 54 -14.29 -20.43 11.74
C SER A 54 -13.65 -20.88 13.05
N ASP A 55 -14.21 -20.42 14.15
CA ASP A 55 -13.89 -20.93 15.48
C ASP A 55 -14.43 -22.36 15.71
N SER A 56 -14.28 -22.88 16.92
CA SER A 56 -14.75 -24.22 17.30
C SER A 56 -16.29 -24.38 17.23
N SER A 57 -17.05 -23.29 17.19
CA SER A 57 -18.52 -23.29 17.04
C SER A 57 -18.96 -23.22 15.56
N GLY A 58 -18.01 -23.05 14.62
CA GLY A 58 -18.27 -22.83 13.20
C GLY A 58 -18.58 -21.37 12.84
N THR A 59 -18.37 -20.42 13.78
CA THR A 59 -18.60 -18.99 13.58
C THR A 59 -17.33 -18.33 13.03
N PRO A 60 -17.41 -17.45 12.00
CA PRO A 60 -16.28 -16.65 11.54
C PRO A 60 -15.70 -15.79 12.66
N LEU A 61 -14.38 -15.54 12.61
CA LEU A 61 -13.71 -14.75 13.62
C LEU A 61 -14.15 -13.28 13.56
N ALA A 62 -14.28 -12.65 14.72
CA ALA A 62 -14.56 -11.23 14.83
C ALA A 62 -13.31 -10.37 14.50
N PHE A 63 -13.52 -9.10 14.17
CA PHE A 63 -12.47 -8.18 13.72
C PHE A 63 -11.32 -8.02 14.74
N ASP A 64 -11.64 -8.00 16.03
CA ASP A 64 -10.70 -7.91 17.15
C ASP A 64 -9.78 -9.14 17.30
N LYS A 65 -9.99 -10.19 16.50
CA LYS A 65 -9.13 -11.37 16.46
C LYS A 65 -7.95 -11.23 15.49
N LEU A 66 -7.97 -10.24 14.59
CA LEU A 66 -6.84 -10.03 13.65
C LEU A 66 -5.47 -9.92 14.34
N PRO A 67 -5.32 -9.18 15.46
CA PRO A 67 -4.02 -9.08 16.13
C PRO A 67 -3.45 -10.41 16.60
N SER A 68 -4.27 -11.44 16.82
CA SER A 68 -3.77 -12.78 17.21
C SER A 68 -2.92 -13.44 16.12
N PHE A 69 -3.03 -12.99 14.88
CA PHE A 69 -2.24 -13.48 13.74
C PHE A 69 -0.97 -12.68 13.49
N THR A 70 -0.71 -11.59 14.25
CA THR A 70 0.44 -10.69 13.99
C THR A 70 1.76 -11.44 13.95
N ALA A 71 2.03 -12.32 14.92
CA ALA A 71 3.30 -13.07 14.96
C ALA A 71 3.47 -13.99 13.74
N ALA A 72 2.42 -14.73 13.39
CA ALA A 72 2.45 -15.63 12.22
C ALA A 72 2.58 -14.85 10.89
N TYR A 73 1.91 -13.70 10.79
CA TYR A 73 2.01 -12.79 9.65
C TYR A 73 3.44 -12.25 9.52
N GLU A 74 4.04 -11.74 10.59
CA GLU A 74 5.41 -11.21 10.57
C GLU A 74 6.44 -12.31 10.24
N GLU A 75 6.30 -13.49 10.80
CA GLU A 75 7.18 -14.65 10.49
C GLU A 75 7.07 -15.02 9.01
N LEU A 76 5.87 -15.13 8.46
CA LEU A 76 5.63 -15.45 7.05
C LEU A 76 6.33 -14.46 6.11
N PHE A 77 6.09 -13.17 6.29
CA PHE A 77 6.64 -12.17 5.39
C PHE A 77 8.15 -11.94 5.59
N THR A 78 8.66 -12.06 6.80
CA THR A 78 10.12 -12.04 7.05
C THR A 78 10.82 -13.19 6.31
N LYS A 79 10.27 -14.40 6.39
CA LYS A 79 10.79 -15.55 5.67
C LYS A 79 10.75 -15.35 4.15
N LEU A 80 9.62 -14.89 3.60
CA LEU A 80 9.47 -14.68 2.17
C LEU A 80 10.37 -13.55 1.64
N ALA A 81 10.52 -12.44 2.38
CA ALA A 81 11.41 -11.36 2.00
C ALA A 81 12.87 -11.80 1.92
N ALA A 82 13.33 -12.62 2.88
CA ALA A 82 14.67 -13.17 2.90
C ALA A 82 14.87 -14.24 1.80
N GLU A 83 13.92 -15.17 1.64
CA GLU A 83 14.00 -16.27 0.68
C GLU A 83 14.09 -15.77 -0.77
N TYR A 84 13.31 -14.74 -1.11
CA TYR A 84 13.24 -14.18 -2.47
C TYR A 84 14.10 -12.93 -2.66
N ASN A 85 14.88 -12.52 -1.63
CA ASN A 85 15.69 -11.30 -1.64
C ASN A 85 14.92 -10.08 -2.16
N MET A 86 13.72 -9.85 -1.62
CA MET A 86 12.75 -8.86 -2.08
C MET A 86 12.25 -8.01 -0.91
N HIS A 87 12.14 -6.70 -1.09
CA HIS A 87 11.42 -5.84 -0.17
C HIS A 87 9.91 -6.04 -0.35
N ILE A 88 9.19 -6.36 0.71
CA ILE A 88 7.75 -6.60 0.63
C ILE A 88 7.01 -5.57 1.49
N VAL A 89 6.29 -4.66 0.84
CA VAL A 89 5.25 -3.88 1.51
C VAL A 89 4.03 -4.79 1.62
N ALA A 90 3.91 -5.46 2.77
CA ALA A 90 2.93 -6.51 3.02
C ALA A 90 1.52 -5.95 3.30
N GLY A 91 1.12 -4.92 2.55
CA GLY A 91 -0.17 -4.26 2.72
C GLY A 91 -0.33 -3.73 4.14
N THR A 92 -1.52 -3.92 4.71
CA THR A 92 -1.73 -3.60 6.12
C THR A 92 -2.29 -4.77 6.91
N HIS A 93 -1.95 -4.77 8.19
CA HIS A 93 -2.48 -5.68 9.19
C HIS A 93 -2.97 -4.89 10.42
N VAL A 94 -4.03 -5.38 11.05
CA VAL A 94 -4.54 -4.79 12.30
C VAL A 94 -3.70 -5.32 13.45
N VAL A 95 -3.06 -4.42 14.18
CA VAL A 95 -2.27 -4.76 15.36
C VAL A 95 -2.84 -4.13 16.62
N GLU A 96 -2.69 -4.80 17.74
CA GLU A 96 -2.96 -4.24 19.04
C GLU A 96 -1.73 -3.46 19.53
N VAL A 97 -1.94 -2.22 19.99
CA VAL A 97 -0.90 -1.38 20.57
C VAL A 97 -1.17 -1.11 22.04
N GLU A 98 -0.27 -0.39 22.70
CA GLU A 98 -0.37 -0.08 24.11
C GLU A 98 -1.78 0.44 24.50
N GLY A 99 -2.31 -0.09 25.58
CA GLY A 99 -3.66 0.21 26.07
C GLY A 99 -4.79 -0.53 25.37
N GLY A 100 -4.50 -1.60 24.63
CA GLY A 100 -5.51 -2.44 23.96
C GLY A 100 -6.16 -1.78 22.75
N LYS A 101 -5.54 -0.72 22.20
CA LYS A 101 -6.05 -0.02 21.02
C LYS A 101 -5.64 -0.75 19.73
N LEU A 102 -6.52 -0.73 18.75
CA LEU A 102 -6.24 -1.29 17.42
C LEU A 102 -5.68 -0.20 16.49
N ARG A 103 -4.68 -0.55 15.69
CA ARG A 103 -4.16 0.30 14.60
C ARG A 103 -4.11 -0.49 13.29
N ASN A 104 -4.39 0.21 12.21
CA ASN A 104 -4.16 -0.25 10.84
C ASN A 104 -2.72 0.06 10.46
N VAL A 105 -1.87 -0.96 10.31
CA VAL A 105 -0.42 -0.77 10.18
C VAL A 105 0.10 -1.39 8.88
N ALA A 106 0.73 -0.57 8.06
CA ALA A 106 1.50 -1.02 6.91
C ALA A 106 2.88 -1.51 7.36
N HIS A 107 3.33 -2.63 6.81
CA HIS A 107 4.60 -3.24 7.14
C HIS A 107 5.49 -3.34 5.90
N LEU A 108 6.75 -2.95 6.05
CA LEU A 108 7.80 -3.18 5.05
C LEU A 108 8.78 -4.22 5.60
N PHE A 109 8.82 -5.37 4.97
CA PHE A 109 9.77 -6.44 5.28
C PHE A 109 10.97 -6.34 4.35
N HIS A 110 12.15 -6.32 4.93
CA HIS A 110 13.41 -6.26 4.21
C HIS A 110 14.07 -7.66 4.10
N PRO A 111 14.88 -7.90 3.06
CA PRO A 111 15.58 -9.18 2.90
C PRO A 111 16.51 -9.55 4.06
N ASP A 112 17.00 -8.54 4.80
CA ASP A 112 17.88 -8.71 5.97
C ASP A 112 17.16 -9.02 7.28
N GLY A 113 15.82 -9.13 7.23
CA GLY A 113 14.96 -9.43 8.37
C GLY A 113 14.50 -8.18 9.14
N LYS A 114 14.90 -6.96 8.75
CA LYS A 114 14.37 -5.72 9.31
C LYS A 114 12.90 -5.57 8.93
N ILE A 115 12.10 -5.04 9.85
CA ILE A 115 10.69 -4.70 9.64
C ILE A 115 10.48 -3.22 9.97
N ASP A 116 10.07 -2.43 8.98
CA ASP A 116 9.62 -1.06 9.19
C ASP A 116 8.09 -1.01 9.20
N ARG A 117 7.50 -0.07 9.94
CA ARG A 117 6.05 0.02 10.14
C ARG A 117 5.59 1.46 10.01
N GLN A 118 4.43 1.66 9.38
CA GLN A 118 3.71 2.94 9.34
C GLN A 118 2.25 2.72 9.72
N SER A 119 1.83 3.29 10.83
CA SER A 119 0.40 3.32 11.18
C SER A 119 -0.35 4.29 10.28
N LYS A 120 -1.54 3.90 9.82
CA LYS A 120 -2.45 4.77 9.05
C LYS A 120 -2.77 6.02 9.87
N ILE A 121 -2.60 7.19 9.26
CA ILE A 121 -2.73 8.48 9.95
C ILE A 121 -4.15 8.98 9.88
N HIS A 122 -4.77 8.93 8.68
CA HIS A 122 -6.14 9.38 8.47
C HIS A 122 -7.08 8.18 8.44
N LEU A 123 -7.89 8.05 9.49
CA LEU A 123 -8.87 6.99 9.59
C LEU A 123 -10.17 7.39 8.91
N THR A 124 -10.79 6.44 8.21
CA THR A 124 -12.14 6.60 7.69
C THR A 124 -13.16 6.60 8.83
N PRO A 125 -14.39 7.14 8.63
CA PRO A 125 -15.44 7.09 9.63
C PRO A 125 -15.69 5.66 10.16
N THR A 126 -15.72 4.65 9.29
CA THR A 126 -15.92 3.23 9.67
C THR A 126 -14.80 2.72 10.57
N GLU A 127 -13.53 3.04 10.28
CA GLU A 127 -12.40 2.64 11.13
C GLU A 127 -12.50 3.25 12.54
N VAL A 128 -13.05 4.45 12.66
CA VAL A 128 -13.24 5.13 13.94
C VAL A 128 -14.48 4.60 14.67
N SER A 129 -15.66 4.59 13.99
CA SER A 129 -16.95 4.32 14.64
C SER A 129 -17.21 2.84 14.87
N ASP A 130 -16.88 2.00 13.89
CA ASP A 130 -17.30 0.60 13.89
C ASP A 130 -16.18 -0.32 14.40
N TRP A 131 -14.93 0.03 14.11
CA TRP A 131 -13.76 -0.78 14.48
C TRP A 131 -12.93 -0.20 15.63
N ALA A 132 -13.31 0.97 16.14
CA ALA A 132 -12.67 1.65 17.26
C ALA A 132 -11.14 1.76 17.14
N MET A 133 -10.65 1.98 15.92
CA MET A 133 -9.22 2.11 15.65
C MET A 133 -8.68 3.45 16.12
N SER A 134 -7.37 3.47 16.37
CA SER A 134 -6.61 4.67 16.72
C SER A 134 -5.68 5.08 15.59
N PRO A 135 -5.55 6.38 15.29
CA PRO A 135 -4.69 6.87 14.23
C PRO A 135 -3.20 6.71 14.58
N GLY A 136 -2.36 6.74 13.55
CA GLY A 136 -0.91 6.91 13.68
C GLY A 136 -0.56 8.31 14.18
N GLU A 137 0.61 8.45 14.80
CA GLU A 137 1.05 9.69 15.46
C GLU A 137 1.99 10.52 14.56
N GLY A 138 2.46 9.96 13.45
CA GLY A 138 3.38 10.65 12.56
C GLY A 138 3.68 9.91 11.28
N LEU A 139 4.35 10.63 10.38
CA LEU A 139 4.80 10.10 9.10
C LEU A 139 6.28 9.74 9.16
N GLU A 140 6.59 8.51 8.78
CA GLU A 140 7.95 8.03 8.57
C GLU A 140 8.25 7.85 7.07
N VAL A 141 9.53 7.99 6.73
CA VAL A 141 10.08 7.61 5.42
C VAL A 141 11.20 6.60 5.63
N PHE A 142 11.33 5.67 4.72
CA PHE A 142 12.22 4.52 4.88
C PHE A 142 13.31 4.53 3.82
N GLN A 143 14.55 4.49 4.27
CA GLN A 143 15.71 4.39 3.40
C GLN A 143 15.90 2.95 2.95
N THR A 144 16.06 2.75 1.65
CA THR A 144 16.33 1.45 1.05
C THR A 144 17.51 1.55 0.07
N PRO A 145 18.11 0.43 -0.35
CA PRO A 145 19.12 0.46 -1.42
C PRO A 145 18.61 1.05 -2.75
N TYR A 146 17.30 1.18 -2.91
CA TYR A 146 16.63 1.61 -4.14
C TYR A 146 16.01 3.01 -4.03
N GLY A 147 16.35 3.78 -3.01
CA GLY A 147 15.82 5.12 -2.75
C GLY A 147 14.95 5.20 -1.50
N THR A 148 14.43 6.38 -1.24
CA THR A 148 13.58 6.65 -0.08
C THR A 148 12.12 6.39 -0.43
N ILE A 149 11.43 5.63 0.39
CA ILE A 149 10.01 5.32 0.21
C ILE A 149 9.16 5.81 1.39
N ALA A 150 7.86 5.98 1.15
CA ALA A 150 6.86 6.11 2.20
C ALA A 150 5.71 5.14 1.96
N MET A 151 5.05 4.71 3.04
CA MET A 151 3.84 3.90 3.00
C MET A 151 2.67 4.76 3.46
N LEU A 152 1.71 5.03 2.58
CA LEU A 152 0.52 5.84 2.86
C LEU A 152 -0.72 5.05 2.52
N THR A 153 -1.52 4.71 3.52
CA THR A 153 -2.58 3.72 3.39
C THR A 153 -3.89 4.36 2.92
N CYS A 154 -4.37 3.98 1.72
CA CYS A 154 -5.71 4.24 1.21
C CYS A 154 -6.14 5.71 1.39
N TYR A 155 -6.95 6.00 2.39
CA TYR A 155 -7.46 7.35 2.69
C TYR A 155 -6.35 8.38 2.94
N ASP A 156 -5.16 7.98 3.41
CA ASP A 156 -4.02 8.89 3.57
C ASP A 156 -3.67 9.61 2.27
N ILE A 157 -3.75 8.93 1.10
CA ILE A 157 -3.38 9.52 -0.19
C ILE A 157 -4.34 10.66 -0.62
N GLU A 158 -5.54 10.70 -0.07
CA GLU A 158 -6.53 11.75 -0.37
C GLU A 158 -6.14 13.11 0.24
N PHE A 159 -5.23 13.13 1.23
CA PHE A 159 -4.72 14.36 1.86
C PHE A 159 -3.42 14.81 1.19
N PRO A 160 -3.38 15.97 0.52
CA PRO A 160 -2.18 16.44 -0.18
C PRO A 160 -1.01 16.70 0.76
N GLU A 161 -1.27 17.11 1.98
CA GLU A 161 -0.27 17.48 2.98
C GLU A 161 0.66 16.32 3.31
N ILE A 162 0.13 15.11 3.48
CA ILE A 162 0.95 13.97 3.93
C ILE A 162 1.95 13.54 2.86
N VAL A 163 1.55 13.54 1.57
CA VAL A 163 2.49 13.23 0.48
C VAL A 163 3.50 14.36 0.29
N ARG A 164 3.09 15.60 0.50
CA ARG A 164 4.01 16.74 0.49
C ARG A 164 5.05 16.64 1.60
N MET A 165 4.66 16.22 2.79
CA MET A 165 5.56 15.93 3.90
C MET A 165 6.50 14.75 3.58
N ALA A 166 5.98 13.66 3.02
CA ALA A 166 6.79 12.52 2.60
C ALA A 166 7.86 12.94 1.59
N ARG A 167 7.48 13.71 0.57
CA ARG A 167 8.41 14.26 -0.42
C ARG A 167 9.43 15.21 0.20
N ALA A 168 9.03 16.07 1.13
CA ALA A 168 9.94 16.97 1.85
C ALA A 168 10.97 16.19 2.68
N LYS A 169 10.61 15.02 3.22
CA LYS A 169 11.50 14.08 3.90
C LYS A 169 12.32 13.22 2.92
N GLY A 170 12.21 13.43 1.61
CA GLY A 170 13.02 12.78 0.59
C GLY A 170 12.38 11.58 -0.11
N ALA A 171 11.11 11.27 0.13
CA ALA A 171 10.47 10.14 -0.54
C ALA A 171 10.43 10.30 -2.06
N ASP A 172 10.85 9.27 -2.77
CA ASP A 172 10.80 9.14 -4.23
C ASP A 172 9.61 8.31 -4.69
N VAL A 173 9.22 7.35 -3.88
CA VAL A 173 8.13 6.42 -4.15
C VAL A 173 7.19 6.34 -2.96
N ILE A 174 5.89 6.43 -3.24
CA ILE A 174 4.82 6.22 -2.28
C ILE A 174 4.17 4.87 -2.58
N PHE A 175 4.19 3.96 -1.62
CA PHE A 175 3.41 2.73 -1.66
C PHE A 175 2.08 2.97 -0.97
N CYS A 176 0.97 2.77 -1.71
CA CYS A 176 -0.37 3.05 -1.26
C CYS A 176 -1.23 1.77 -1.28
N PRO A 177 -1.12 0.92 -0.24
CA PRO A 177 -2.06 -0.19 -0.07
C PRO A 177 -3.46 0.34 0.17
N SER A 178 -4.47 -0.19 -0.52
CA SER A 178 -5.85 0.29 -0.42
C SER A 178 -6.85 -0.85 -0.30
N CYS A 179 -8.01 -0.53 0.27
CA CYS A 179 -9.17 -1.41 0.32
C CYS A 179 -10.42 -0.52 0.14
N THR A 180 -11.13 -0.70 -0.95
CA THR A 180 -12.34 0.06 -1.25
C THR A 180 -13.48 -0.87 -1.64
N ASP A 181 -14.68 -0.59 -1.16
CA ASP A 181 -15.89 -1.41 -1.36
C ASP A 181 -16.72 -0.95 -2.56
N ASP A 182 -16.53 0.29 -3.01
CA ASP A 182 -17.27 0.88 -4.10
C ASP A 182 -16.41 1.69 -5.09
N ARG A 183 -17.04 2.11 -6.19
CA ARG A 183 -16.40 2.91 -7.22
C ARG A 183 -16.02 4.31 -6.75
N HIS A 184 -16.81 4.94 -5.88
CA HIS A 184 -16.53 6.31 -5.44
C HIS A 184 -15.27 6.34 -4.57
N GLY A 185 -15.17 5.41 -3.61
CA GLY A 185 -13.97 5.23 -2.78
C GLY A 185 -12.74 4.95 -3.64
N PHE A 186 -12.86 4.00 -4.55
CA PHE A 186 -11.77 3.66 -5.48
C PHE A 186 -11.31 4.87 -6.30
N TYR A 187 -12.22 5.61 -6.94
CA TYR A 187 -11.83 6.74 -7.78
C TYR A 187 -11.29 7.93 -6.99
N ARG A 188 -11.76 8.17 -5.75
CA ARG A 188 -11.12 9.18 -4.87
C ARG A 188 -9.65 8.86 -4.64
N VAL A 189 -9.35 7.62 -4.22
CA VAL A 189 -7.97 7.16 -4.02
C VAL A 189 -7.17 7.24 -5.32
N ARG A 190 -7.72 6.75 -6.44
CA ARG A 190 -7.04 6.72 -7.74
C ARG A 190 -6.69 8.12 -8.25
N TYR A 191 -7.66 9.04 -8.26
CA TYR A 191 -7.42 10.41 -8.75
C TYR A 191 -6.52 11.20 -7.81
N SER A 192 -6.64 10.98 -6.51
CA SER A 192 -5.70 11.55 -5.54
C SER A 192 -4.28 11.03 -5.79
N ALA A 193 -4.09 9.73 -5.98
CA ALA A 193 -2.78 9.15 -6.30
C ALA A 193 -2.16 9.80 -7.55
N HIS A 194 -2.93 9.99 -8.64
CA HIS A 194 -2.46 10.72 -9.83
C HIS A 194 -2.07 12.15 -9.49
N ALA A 195 -2.90 12.90 -8.76
CA ALA A 195 -2.56 14.27 -8.36
C ALA A 195 -1.24 14.33 -7.58
N ARG A 196 -1.02 13.36 -6.65
CA ARG A 196 0.22 13.30 -5.85
C ARG A 196 1.46 13.08 -6.70
N THR A 197 1.38 12.27 -7.78
CA THR A 197 2.55 12.10 -8.67
C THR A 197 2.91 13.38 -9.39
N ILE A 198 1.92 14.17 -9.80
CA ILE A 198 2.10 15.41 -10.56
C ILE A 198 2.65 16.53 -9.67
N GLU A 199 1.98 16.80 -8.56
CA GLU A 199 2.29 17.94 -7.70
C GLU A 199 3.56 17.79 -6.85
N ASN A 200 3.99 16.54 -6.61
CA ASN A 200 5.19 16.24 -5.80
C ASN A 200 6.34 15.63 -6.62
N GLN A 201 6.10 15.30 -7.88
CA GLN A 201 7.06 14.62 -8.77
C GLN A 201 7.66 13.38 -8.08
N VAL A 202 6.77 12.44 -7.71
CA VAL A 202 7.08 11.14 -7.10
C VAL A 202 6.39 10.02 -7.88
N TYR A 203 6.85 8.79 -7.72
CA TYR A 203 6.07 7.62 -8.14
C TYR A 203 5.04 7.27 -7.06
N VAL A 204 3.90 6.73 -7.49
CA VAL A 204 2.93 6.10 -6.59
C VAL A 204 2.63 4.68 -7.10
N VAL A 205 2.83 3.70 -6.24
CA VAL A 205 2.43 2.31 -6.47
C VAL A 205 1.20 2.05 -5.62
N THR A 206 0.06 1.77 -6.24
CA THR A 206 -1.20 1.53 -5.53
C THR A 206 -1.79 0.19 -5.92
N THR A 207 -2.47 -0.44 -4.98
CA THR A 207 -3.21 -1.67 -5.22
C THR A 207 -4.44 -1.75 -4.33
N GLY A 208 -5.34 -2.69 -4.64
CA GLY A 208 -6.55 -2.89 -3.87
C GLY A 208 -6.93 -4.37 -3.77
N THR A 209 -7.76 -4.67 -2.77
CA THR A 209 -8.45 -5.96 -2.66
C THR A 209 -9.53 -6.07 -3.73
N VAL A 210 -9.72 -7.27 -4.24
CA VAL A 210 -10.83 -7.64 -5.15
C VAL A 210 -11.48 -8.92 -4.64
N GLY A 211 -12.58 -9.34 -5.25
CA GLY A 211 -13.30 -10.53 -4.81
C GLY A 211 -14.22 -10.28 -3.61
N SER A 212 -14.46 -11.29 -2.80
CA SER A 212 -15.48 -11.24 -1.74
C SER A 212 -15.21 -12.28 -0.65
N LEU A 213 -15.35 -11.88 0.61
CA LEU A 213 -15.44 -12.79 1.74
C LEU A 213 -16.91 -12.97 2.10
N ARG A 214 -17.46 -14.16 1.85
CA ARG A 214 -18.89 -14.43 2.10
C ARG A 214 -19.23 -14.49 3.58
N LYS A 215 -18.24 -14.87 4.39
CA LYS A 215 -18.37 -15.04 5.84
C LYS A 215 -18.06 -13.77 6.63
N VAL A 216 -17.51 -12.72 6.00
CA VAL A 216 -17.09 -11.47 6.64
C VAL A 216 -17.90 -10.32 6.03
N ASP A 217 -18.95 -9.89 6.71
CA ASP A 217 -19.98 -9.00 6.15
C ASP A 217 -19.44 -7.70 5.55
N PHE A 218 -18.50 -7.04 6.22
CA PHE A 218 -17.89 -5.79 5.76
C PHE A 218 -16.87 -5.97 4.64
N MET A 219 -16.55 -7.23 4.23
CA MET A 219 -15.65 -7.56 3.12
C MET A 219 -16.36 -8.29 1.96
N ARG A 220 -17.70 -8.18 1.89
CA ARG A 220 -18.50 -8.81 0.82
C ARG A 220 -18.35 -8.13 -0.52
N ALA A 221 -18.04 -6.84 -0.54
CA ALA A 221 -17.80 -6.06 -1.75
C ALA A 221 -16.39 -5.47 -1.72
N ASN A 222 -15.65 -5.64 -2.80
CA ASN A 222 -14.35 -5.04 -2.99
C ASN A 222 -14.26 -4.57 -4.43
N PHE A 223 -13.78 -3.33 -4.62
CA PHE A 223 -13.58 -2.75 -5.93
C PHE A 223 -12.14 -2.25 -6.03
N GLY A 224 -11.35 -2.84 -6.90
CA GLY A 224 -9.92 -2.55 -7.00
C GLY A 224 -9.36 -2.62 -8.41
N GLN A 225 -8.30 -1.87 -8.61
CA GLN A 225 -7.44 -1.89 -9.79
C GLN A 225 -6.05 -1.39 -9.36
N ALA A 226 -5.05 -2.25 -9.41
CA ALA A 226 -3.68 -1.86 -9.12
C ALA A 226 -3.12 -0.94 -10.20
N ALA A 227 -2.23 -0.02 -9.81
CA ALA A 227 -1.52 0.82 -10.76
C ALA A 227 -0.14 1.25 -10.25
N ILE A 228 0.76 1.44 -11.20
CA ILE A 228 2.08 2.02 -10.99
C ILE A 228 2.10 3.34 -11.77
N LEU A 229 2.19 4.45 -11.03
CA LEU A 229 1.98 5.79 -11.53
C LEU A 229 3.28 6.60 -11.48
N SER A 230 3.48 7.45 -12.47
CA SER A 230 4.59 8.40 -12.59
C SER A 230 4.09 9.84 -12.65
N PRO A 231 4.96 10.84 -12.52
CA PRO A 231 4.64 12.20 -12.95
C PRO A 231 4.13 12.21 -14.40
N ASN A 232 3.22 13.14 -14.70
CA ASN A 232 2.73 13.33 -16.07
C ASN A 232 3.53 14.42 -16.77
N ASP A 233 4.75 14.09 -17.16
CA ASP A 233 5.68 14.97 -17.88
C ASP A 233 6.54 14.14 -18.85
N ILE A 234 7.10 14.79 -19.87
CA ILE A 234 8.05 14.14 -20.80
C ILE A 234 9.34 13.80 -20.02
N PRO A 235 9.83 12.58 -20.09
CA PRO A 235 9.53 11.50 -21.04
C PRO A 235 8.62 10.37 -20.46
N PHE A 236 7.89 10.59 -19.39
CA PHE A 236 6.93 9.62 -18.90
C PHE A 236 5.75 9.44 -19.86
N PRO A 237 5.01 8.30 -19.80
CA PRO A 237 3.83 8.11 -20.63
C PRO A 237 2.77 9.20 -20.40
N PRO A 238 2.07 9.66 -21.44
CA PRO A 238 0.92 10.53 -21.28
C PRO A 238 -0.13 9.87 -20.36
N GLY A 239 -0.64 10.63 -19.39
CA GLY A 239 -1.53 10.12 -18.35
C GLY A 239 -0.80 9.63 -17.10
N GLY A 240 0.56 9.48 -17.14
CA GLY A 240 1.35 9.12 -15.96
C GLY A 240 1.11 7.67 -15.48
N ILE A 241 0.68 6.76 -16.36
CA ILE A 241 0.44 5.35 -16.04
C ILE A 241 1.56 4.51 -16.64
N LEU A 242 2.41 3.92 -15.78
CA LEU A 242 3.45 3.00 -16.23
C LEU A 242 2.88 1.60 -16.47
N ALA A 243 1.99 1.16 -15.59
CA ALA A 243 1.21 -0.06 -15.74
C ALA A 243 -0.05 0.02 -14.86
N GLU A 244 -1.11 -0.66 -15.30
CA GLU A 244 -2.32 -0.83 -14.50
C GLU A 244 -2.97 -2.18 -14.76
N GLY A 245 -3.73 -2.66 -13.78
CA GLY A 245 -4.46 -3.93 -13.86
C GLY A 245 -5.81 -3.80 -14.55
N ILE A 246 -6.50 -4.92 -14.64
CA ILE A 246 -7.90 -4.99 -15.06
C ILE A 246 -8.78 -4.81 -13.82
N ILE A 247 -9.81 -3.96 -13.92
CA ILE A 247 -10.74 -3.72 -12.80
C ILE A 247 -11.31 -5.03 -12.26
N ASN A 248 -11.19 -5.24 -10.95
CA ASN A 248 -11.76 -6.37 -10.20
C ASN A 248 -11.23 -7.76 -10.63
N ASP A 249 -10.12 -7.83 -11.34
CA ASP A 249 -9.48 -9.11 -11.69
C ASP A 249 -8.34 -9.44 -10.71
N ASP A 250 -7.97 -10.70 -10.64
CA ASP A 250 -6.87 -11.21 -9.82
C ASP A 250 -5.58 -11.19 -10.64
N MET A 251 -4.61 -10.35 -10.26
CA MET A 251 -3.39 -10.23 -11.06
C MET A 251 -2.21 -9.56 -10.33
N LEU A 252 -1.04 -9.71 -10.93
CA LEU A 252 0.17 -8.98 -10.59
C LEU A 252 0.44 -7.91 -11.65
N VAL A 253 0.55 -6.65 -11.23
CA VAL A 253 0.88 -5.52 -12.09
C VAL A 253 2.34 -5.14 -11.88
N VAL A 254 3.14 -5.08 -12.95
CA VAL A 254 4.60 -4.94 -12.89
C VAL A 254 5.07 -3.79 -13.75
N ALA A 255 5.97 -2.95 -13.24
CA ALA A 255 6.65 -1.91 -14.02
C ALA A 255 8.06 -1.63 -13.48
N ASP A 256 8.87 -1.01 -14.32
CA ASP A 256 10.18 -0.50 -13.94
C ASP A 256 10.07 0.98 -13.50
N LEU A 257 10.66 1.32 -12.35
CA LEU A 257 10.85 2.69 -11.90
C LEU A 257 12.28 3.13 -12.21
N ASP A 258 12.43 4.35 -12.74
CA ASP A 258 13.74 4.95 -13.00
C ASP A 258 13.91 6.24 -12.19
N LEU A 259 14.67 6.16 -11.08
CA LEU A 259 14.93 7.33 -10.22
C LEU A 259 15.77 8.39 -10.90
N LYS A 260 16.63 8.00 -11.88
CA LYS A 260 17.37 9.02 -12.64
C LYS A 260 16.42 9.85 -13.49
N LEU A 261 15.49 9.19 -14.19
CA LEU A 261 14.48 9.85 -14.98
C LEU A 261 13.59 10.77 -14.12
N LEU A 262 13.23 10.31 -12.93
CA LEU A 262 12.49 11.12 -11.96
C LEU A 262 13.25 12.39 -11.57
N GLU A 263 14.54 12.27 -11.31
CA GLU A 263 15.39 13.42 -10.97
C GLU A 263 15.59 14.37 -12.16
N ASP A 264 15.74 13.84 -13.37
CA ASP A 264 15.84 14.64 -14.59
C ASP A 264 14.56 15.49 -14.79
N VAL A 265 13.37 14.92 -14.55
CA VAL A 265 12.10 15.66 -14.63
C VAL A 265 11.96 16.70 -13.50
N ARG A 266 12.44 16.40 -12.29
CA ARG A 266 12.44 17.35 -11.16
C ARG A 266 13.31 18.58 -11.41
N THR A 267 14.37 18.43 -12.20
CA THR A 267 15.36 19.49 -12.45
C THR A 267 15.13 20.22 -13.76
N ALA A 268 14.71 19.52 -14.81
CA ALA A 268 14.63 20.01 -16.18
C ALA A 268 13.40 19.52 -16.95
N GLY A 269 12.35 19.12 -16.27
CA GLY A 269 11.05 18.77 -16.88
C GLY A 269 10.37 19.98 -17.53
N SER A 270 9.27 19.73 -18.25
CA SER A 270 8.47 20.79 -18.89
C SER A 270 7.91 21.77 -17.86
N VAL A 271 7.63 21.28 -16.66
CA VAL A 271 7.28 22.03 -15.44
C VAL A 271 7.97 21.39 -14.23
N THR A 272 8.25 22.19 -13.21
CA THR A 272 8.91 21.73 -11.98
C THR A 272 8.03 22.02 -10.78
N THR A 273 6.85 21.38 -10.75
CA THR A 273 5.75 21.66 -9.81
C THR A 273 6.19 21.66 -8.34
N TRP A 274 7.14 20.80 -7.96
CA TRP A 274 7.69 20.81 -6.60
C TRP A 274 8.52 22.06 -6.33
N ARG A 275 9.42 22.43 -7.24
CA ARG A 275 10.35 23.57 -7.09
C ARG A 275 9.63 24.91 -7.18
N ASP A 276 8.64 25.02 -8.06
CA ASP A 276 8.00 26.29 -8.42
C ASP A 276 6.88 26.68 -7.43
N ARG A 277 6.75 25.96 -6.31
CA ARG A 277 5.80 26.30 -5.25
C ARG A 277 6.12 27.66 -4.66
N ARG A 278 5.09 28.46 -4.47
CA ARG A 278 5.15 29.77 -3.79
C ARG A 278 5.05 29.56 -2.27
N THR A 279 6.09 28.89 -1.70
CA THR A 279 6.12 28.60 -0.26
C THR A 279 6.07 29.85 0.62
N ASP A 280 6.48 30.98 0.06
CA ASP A 280 6.34 32.31 0.66
C ASP A 280 4.87 32.73 0.89
N LEU A 281 3.92 32.19 0.10
CA LEU A 281 2.49 32.48 0.22
C LEU A 281 1.73 31.45 1.05
N TYR A 282 2.35 30.31 1.38
CA TYR A 282 1.66 29.19 2.02
C TYR A 282 1.88 29.12 3.53
N THR A 283 2.81 29.93 4.06
CA THR A 283 3.20 29.90 5.49
C THR A 283 2.06 30.27 6.46
N ASP A 284 1.06 31.01 6.01
CA ASP A 284 -0.03 31.51 6.86
C ASP A 284 -1.31 30.63 6.75
N TRP A 285 -1.21 29.44 6.11
CA TRP A 285 -2.36 28.55 5.88
C TRP A 285 -2.53 27.43 6.90
N TYR A 286 -1.53 27.19 7.74
CA TYR A 286 -1.51 26.13 8.77
C TYR A 286 -1.20 26.67 10.15
#